data_14df4a7fc0b7fe3158e0a2b637c71001
#
_entry.id   14df4a7fc0b7fe3158e0a2b637c71001
#
_cell.length_a   1.000
_cell.length_b   1.000
_cell.length_c   1.000
_cell.angle_alpha   90.00
_cell.angle_beta   90.00
_cell.angle_gamma   90.00
#
_symmetry.space_group_name_H-M   'P 1'
#
loop_
_entity.id
_entity.type
_entity.pdbx_description
1 polymer ?
#
loop_
_entity_poly.entity_id
_entity_poly.type
_entity_poly.pdbx_seq_one_letter_code
_entity_poly.pdbx_strand_id
1 'polypeptide(L)'
;ENYFKQAASKNASAPEVNANLGLCELVKGNVAAAETYLGKATGANAAGEALGNLYIKQGQYDRAVNSFGDAKTNSAAQAQILAKDYNKAKATLSAIKNPDAMTDYLMAIVGARTNNASLVSSSIKSAIAKDPSMAEKAANDREFAKYADAIK
;
A
#
# COMPACT_ATOMS: atom_id res chain seq x y z
N GLU A 1 -0.67 18.34 -18.03
CA GLU A 1 0.79 18.16 -18.19
C GLU A 1 1.50 19.45 -18.58
N ASN A 2 1.11 20.12 -19.67
CA ASN A 2 1.73 21.38 -20.10
C ASN A 2 1.71 22.45 -19.01
N TYR A 3 0.62 22.55 -18.24
CA TYR A 3 0.52 23.48 -17.11
C TYR A 3 1.58 23.17 -16.03
N PHE A 4 1.77 21.90 -15.67
CA PHE A 4 2.77 21.49 -14.68
C PHE A 4 4.20 21.66 -15.19
N LYS A 5 4.46 21.46 -16.50
CA LYS A 5 5.76 21.78 -17.12
C LYS A 5 6.07 23.26 -17.07
N GLN A 6 5.07 24.11 -17.32
CA GLN A 6 5.22 25.58 -17.19
C GLN A 6 5.44 25.99 -15.73
N ALA A 7 4.73 25.38 -14.76
CA ALA A 7 4.95 25.62 -13.35
C ALA A 7 6.35 25.16 -12.90
N ALA A 8 6.84 24.03 -13.41
CA ALA A 8 8.20 23.54 -13.14
C ALA A 8 9.29 24.43 -13.72
N SER A 9 9.04 25.10 -14.85
CA SER A 9 9.98 26.09 -15.41
C SER A 9 10.14 27.35 -14.54
N LYS A 10 9.10 27.67 -13.75
CA LYS A 10 9.09 28.81 -12.81
C LYS A 10 9.61 28.44 -11.43
N ASN A 11 9.36 27.21 -10.98
CA ASN A 11 9.82 26.67 -9.70
C ASN A 11 10.07 25.16 -9.78
N ALA A 12 11.21 24.78 -10.35
CA ALA A 12 11.59 23.38 -10.56
C ALA A 12 11.77 22.59 -9.25
N SER A 13 11.86 23.27 -8.13
CA SER A 13 12.05 22.64 -6.80
C SER A 13 10.73 22.46 -6.03
N ALA A 14 9.59 22.93 -6.55
CA ALA A 14 8.32 22.79 -5.84
C ALA A 14 7.92 21.31 -5.75
N PRO A 15 7.79 20.72 -4.53
CA PRO A 15 7.47 19.30 -4.36
C PRO A 15 6.17 18.89 -5.04
N GLU A 16 5.13 19.72 -4.95
CA GLU A 16 3.81 19.45 -5.52
C GLU A 16 3.83 19.41 -7.05
N VAL A 17 4.64 20.28 -7.67
CA VAL A 17 4.82 20.33 -9.13
C VAL A 17 5.50 19.06 -9.62
N ASN A 18 6.57 18.65 -8.93
CA ASN A 18 7.29 17.41 -9.25
C ASN A 18 6.41 16.18 -8.98
N ALA A 19 5.61 16.16 -7.90
CA ALA A 19 4.66 15.08 -7.64
C ALA A 19 3.66 14.92 -8.79
N ASN A 20 3.07 16.01 -9.25
CA ASN A 20 2.09 15.98 -10.35
C ASN A 20 2.73 15.58 -11.70
N LEU A 21 3.94 16.05 -12.00
CA LEU A 21 4.68 15.62 -13.20
C LEU A 21 4.98 14.12 -13.14
N GLY A 22 5.43 13.61 -11.99
CA GLY A 22 5.69 12.19 -11.80
C GLY A 22 4.44 11.34 -11.99
N LEU A 23 3.30 11.77 -11.45
CA LEU A 23 2.01 11.09 -11.66
C LEU A 23 1.60 11.09 -13.14
N CYS A 24 1.79 12.20 -13.87
CA CYS A 24 1.54 12.26 -15.31
C CYS A 24 2.42 11.27 -16.08
N GLU A 25 3.69 11.13 -15.72
CA GLU A 25 4.60 10.17 -16.37
C GLU A 25 4.23 8.72 -16.04
N LEU A 26 3.71 8.42 -14.83
CA LEU A 26 3.17 7.09 -14.49
C LEU A 26 1.99 6.72 -15.38
N VAL A 27 1.06 7.66 -15.61
CA VAL A 27 -0.11 7.44 -16.48
C VAL A 27 0.31 7.14 -17.92
N LYS A 28 1.42 7.72 -18.39
CA LYS A 28 1.99 7.47 -19.73
C LYS A 28 2.81 6.17 -19.80
N GLY A 29 3.10 5.54 -18.68
CA GLY A 29 3.98 4.38 -18.60
C GLY A 29 5.47 4.72 -18.59
N ASN A 30 5.86 5.99 -18.47
CA ASN A 30 7.24 6.45 -18.42
C ASN A 30 7.82 6.30 -16.99
N VAL A 31 8.06 5.07 -16.57
CA VAL A 31 8.43 4.73 -15.18
C VAL A 31 9.72 5.45 -14.73
N ALA A 32 10.76 5.50 -15.55
CA ALA A 32 12.02 6.14 -15.19
C ALA A 32 11.89 7.66 -14.99
N ALA A 33 11.11 8.32 -15.85
CA ALA A 33 10.80 9.75 -15.72
C ALA A 33 9.94 10.00 -14.47
N ALA A 34 8.95 9.15 -14.22
CA ALA A 34 8.10 9.23 -13.03
C ALA A 34 8.92 9.12 -11.75
N GLU A 35 9.81 8.15 -11.66
CA GLU A 35 10.70 7.94 -10.51
C GLU A 35 11.59 9.17 -10.26
N THR A 36 12.11 9.78 -11.33
CA THR A 36 12.91 11.00 -11.25
C THR A 36 12.13 12.17 -10.68
N TYR A 37 10.92 12.44 -11.18
CA TYR A 37 10.09 13.53 -10.71
C TYR A 37 9.58 13.31 -9.29
N LEU A 38 9.07 12.11 -9.00
CA LEU A 38 8.58 11.77 -7.66
C LEU A 38 9.70 11.80 -6.61
N GLY A 39 10.92 11.41 -6.98
CA GLY A 39 12.08 11.51 -6.11
C GLY A 39 12.47 12.95 -5.76
N LYS A 40 12.17 13.92 -6.64
CA LYS A 40 12.35 15.36 -6.38
C LYS A 40 11.21 15.96 -5.55
N ALA A 41 10.09 15.27 -5.43
CA ALA A 41 8.90 15.73 -4.72
C ALA A 41 8.97 15.45 -3.20
N THR A 42 10.14 15.51 -2.61
CA THR A 42 10.38 15.23 -1.19
C THR A 42 9.48 16.11 -0.31
N GLY A 43 8.72 15.50 0.58
CA GLY A 43 7.78 16.21 1.47
C GLY A 43 6.33 16.29 0.95
N ALA A 44 6.06 15.95 -0.31
CA ALA A 44 4.69 15.79 -0.80
C ALA A 44 4.19 14.37 -0.48
N ASN A 45 3.17 14.24 0.37
CA ASN A 45 2.61 12.93 0.78
C ASN A 45 2.19 12.07 -0.41
N ALA A 46 1.59 12.67 -1.43
CA ALA A 46 1.18 11.98 -2.65
C ALA A 46 2.36 11.37 -3.43
N ALA A 47 3.55 11.98 -3.37
CA ALA A 47 4.73 11.44 -4.02
C ALA A 47 5.25 10.19 -3.33
N GLY A 48 5.27 10.17 -2.01
CA GLY A 48 5.68 9.00 -1.22
C GLY A 48 4.77 7.80 -1.47
N GLU A 49 3.46 8.03 -1.55
CA GLU A 49 2.48 6.99 -1.87
C GLU A 49 2.63 6.48 -3.31
N ALA A 50 2.79 7.37 -4.28
CA ALA A 50 2.97 7.00 -5.68
C ALA A 50 4.27 6.20 -5.90
N LEU A 51 5.38 6.63 -5.31
CA LEU A 51 6.66 5.89 -5.33
C LEU A 51 6.53 4.54 -4.64
N GLY A 52 5.91 4.48 -3.47
CA GLY A 52 5.69 3.24 -2.74
C GLY A 52 4.93 2.22 -3.56
N ASN A 53 3.84 2.62 -4.21
CA ASN A 53 3.07 1.76 -5.09
C ASN A 53 3.86 1.33 -6.34
N LEU A 54 4.67 2.22 -6.90
CA LEU A 54 5.56 1.90 -8.02
C LEU A 54 6.57 0.82 -7.62
N TYR A 55 7.22 0.97 -6.47
CA TYR A 55 8.21 0.00 -5.97
C TYR A 55 7.59 -1.35 -5.60
N ILE A 56 6.33 -1.38 -5.10
CA ILE A 56 5.60 -2.64 -4.93
C ILE A 56 5.47 -3.37 -6.27
N LYS A 57 5.05 -2.68 -7.33
CA LYS A 57 4.92 -3.26 -8.67
C LYS A 57 6.25 -3.77 -9.24
N GLN A 58 7.35 -3.14 -8.88
CA GLN A 58 8.71 -3.54 -9.27
C GLN A 58 9.31 -4.64 -8.38
N GLY A 59 8.62 -5.07 -7.33
CA GLY A 59 9.14 -6.03 -6.35
C GLY A 59 10.23 -5.47 -5.42
N GLN A 60 10.38 -4.14 -5.36
CA GLN A 60 11.37 -3.44 -4.54
C GLN A 60 10.76 -3.05 -3.18
N TYR A 61 10.44 -4.05 -2.38
CA TYR A 61 9.59 -3.88 -1.19
C TYR A 61 10.22 -3.00 -0.11
N ASP A 62 11.53 -3.08 0.12
CA ASP A 62 12.23 -2.22 1.09
C ASP A 62 12.18 -0.74 0.68
N ARG A 63 12.34 -0.46 -0.62
CA ARG A 63 12.18 0.90 -1.16
C ARG A 63 10.74 1.39 -1.04
N ALA A 64 9.77 0.50 -1.24
CA ALA A 64 8.35 0.82 -1.04
C ALA A 64 8.07 1.21 0.42
N VAL A 65 8.53 0.41 1.39
CA VAL A 65 8.39 0.72 2.82
C VAL A 65 9.00 2.07 3.17
N ASN A 66 10.20 2.38 2.66
CA ASN A 66 10.85 3.66 2.89
C ASN A 66 10.06 4.83 2.27
N SER A 67 9.48 4.64 1.08
CA SER A 67 8.71 5.68 0.40
C SER A 67 7.40 5.99 1.11
N PHE A 68 6.71 4.97 1.66
CA PHE A 68 5.50 5.18 2.48
C PHE A 68 5.81 5.81 3.84
N GLY A 69 7.01 5.61 4.37
CA GLY A 69 7.41 6.12 5.69
C GLY A 69 6.45 5.68 6.80
N ASP A 70 5.88 6.65 7.52
CA ASP A 70 4.95 6.43 8.62
C ASP A 70 3.46 6.51 8.23
N ALA A 71 3.16 6.45 6.94
CA ALA A 71 1.78 6.50 6.44
C ALA A 71 0.93 5.36 7.04
N LYS A 72 -0.29 5.72 7.52
CA LYS A 72 -1.25 4.78 8.08
C LYS A 72 -2.30 4.43 7.02
N THR A 73 -1.87 3.64 6.04
CA THR A 73 -2.67 3.25 4.88
C THR A 73 -2.53 1.75 4.60
N ASN A 74 -3.51 1.19 3.88
CA ASN A 74 -3.45 -0.20 3.43
C ASN A 74 -2.26 -0.45 2.51
N SER A 75 -1.91 0.49 1.65
CA SER A 75 -0.76 0.37 0.74
C SER A 75 0.57 0.30 1.50
N ALA A 76 0.75 1.13 2.54
CA ALA A 76 1.92 1.08 3.40
C ALA A 76 2.03 -0.27 4.14
N ALA A 77 0.93 -0.75 4.70
CA ALA A 77 0.88 -2.05 5.35
C ALA A 77 1.16 -3.21 4.38
N GLN A 78 0.65 -3.15 3.16
CA GLN A 78 0.92 -4.13 2.11
C GLN A 78 2.43 -4.18 1.78
N ALA A 79 3.08 -3.03 1.62
CA ALA A 79 4.54 -2.97 1.41
C ALA A 79 5.30 -3.65 2.57
N GLN A 80 4.91 -3.37 3.80
CA GLN A 80 5.51 -3.95 5.01
C GLN A 80 5.30 -5.48 5.08
N ILE A 81 4.12 -5.99 4.70
CA ILE A 81 3.85 -7.43 4.60
C ILE A 81 4.76 -8.08 3.55
N LEU A 82 4.90 -7.48 2.38
CA LEU A 82 5.75 -7.96 1.29
C LEU A 82 7.23 -7.92 1.67
N ALA A 83 7.65 -6.92 2.43
CA ALA A 83 9.00 -6.82 3.03
C ALA A 83 9.19 -7.76 4.24
N LYS A 84 8.15 -8.52 4.62
CA LYS A 84 8.14 -9.44 5.77
C LYS A 84 8.26 -8.77 7.15
N ASP A 85 8.01 -7.46 7.24
CA ASP A 85 7.93 -6.74 8.51
C ASP A 85 6.49 -6.78 9.05
N TYR A 86 6.10 -7.95 9.55
CA TYR A 86 4.73 -8.21 10.01
C TYR A 86 4.35 -7.42 11.25
N ASN A 87 5.30 -7.14 12.13
CA ASN A 87 5.06 -6.34 13.34
C ASN A 87 4.73 -4.90 12.98
N LYS A 88 5.48 -4.31 12.05
CA LYS A 88 5.22 -2.95 11.55
C LYS A 88 3.90 -2.90 10.78
N ALA A 89 3.62 -3.90 9.94
CA ALA A 89 2.36 -4.00 9.21
C ALA A 89 1.16 -4.04 10.16
N LYS A 90 1.22 -4.88 11.20
CA LYS A 90 0.18 -4.95 12.23
C LYS A 90 -0.04 -3.59 12.92
N ALA A 91 1.04 -2.92 13.32
CA ALA A 91 0.97 -1.60 13.94
C ALA A 91 0.36 -0.55 13.00
N THR A 92 0.76 -0.56 11.72
CA THR A 92 0.22 0.35 10.71
C THR A 92 -1.29 0.14 10.50
N LEU A 93 -1.73 -1.13 10.30
CA LEU A 93 -3.14 -1.46 10.12
C LEU A 93 -4.00 -1.07 11.33
N SER A 94 -3.49 -1.31 12.55
CA SER A 94 -4.19 -0.95 13.79
C SER A 94 -4.30 0.57 13.99
N ALA A 95 -3.47 1.36 13.34
CA ALA A 95 -3.47 2.82 13.43
C ALA A 95 -4.30 3.51 12.34
N ILE A 96 -4.90 2.77 11.41
CA ILE A 96 -5.79 3.32 10.39
C ILE A 96 -7.07 3.81 11.07
N LYS A 97 -7.41 5.09 10.89
CA LYS A 97 -8.57 5.71 11.57
C LYS A 97 -9.92 5.17 11.10
N ASN A 98 -10.05 4.87 9.81
CA ASN A 98 -11.28 4.35 9.20
C ASN A 98 -10.95 3.04 8.49
N PRO A 99 -10.81 1.92 9.24
CA PRO A 99 -10.47 0.64 8.65
C PRO A 99 -11.63 0.10 7.80
N ASP A 100 -11.32 -0.21 6.55
CA ASP A 100 -12.25 -0.84 5.61
C ASP A 100 -12.08 -2.38 5.60
N ALA A 101 -12.84 -3.07 4.74
CA ALA A 101 -12.75 -4.52 4.60
C ALA A 101 -11.34 -4.99 4.17
N MET A 102 -10.65 -4.20 3.34
CA MET A 102 -9.28 -4.50 2.93
C MET A 102 -8.29 -4.37 4.09
N THR A 103 -8.49 -3.41 5.00
CA THR A 103 -7.67 -3.28 6.22
C THR A 103 -7.73 -4.56 7.06
N ASP A 104 -8.93 -5.08 7.28
CA ASP A 104 -9.13 -6.33 8.03
C ASP A 104 -8.57 -7.54 7.25
N TYR A 105 -8.73 -7.56 5.93
CA TYR A 105 -8.17 -8.61 5.09
C TYR A 105 -6.63 -8.66 5.17
N LEU A 106 -5.96 -7.52 5.12
CA LEU A 106 -4.51 -7.43 5.29
C LEU A 106 -4.08 -7.85 6.69
N MET A 107 -4.88 -7.53 7.73
CA MET A 107 -4.63 -8.01 9.09
C MET A 107 -4.72 -9.54 9.18
N ALA A 108 -5.65 -10.16 8.46
CA ALA A 108 -5.75 -11.61 8.36
C ALA A 108 -4.49 -12.22 7.68
N ILE A 109 -3.97 -11.58 6.63
CA ILE A 109 -2.71 -12.00 5.99
C ILE A 109 -1.56 -11.94 7.00
N VAL A 110 -1.46 -10.88 7.81
CA VAL A 110 -0.47 -10.80 8.89
C VAL A 110 -0.65 -11.98 9.86
N GLY A 111 -1.89 -12.29 10.23
CA GLY A 111 -2.21 -13.45 11.07
C GLY A 111 -1.71 -14.75 10.46
N ALA A 112 -1.96 -14.97 9.16
CA ALA A 112 -1.52 -16.18 8.45
C ALA A 112 0.00 -16.29 8.39
N ARG A 113 0.69 -15.21 8.08
CA ARG A 113 2.16 -15.15 8.01
C ARG A 113 2.86 -15.30 9.36
N THR A 114 2.16 -14.98 10.45
CA THR A 114 2.67 -15.13 11.83
C THR A 114 2.10 -16.37 12.55
N ASN A 115 1.43 -17.27 11.83
CA ASN A 115 0.79 -18.48 12.36
C ASN A 115 -0.22 -18.22 13.49
N ASN A 116 -0.95 -17.13 13.44
CA ASN A 116 -1.97 -16.74 14.41
C ASN A 116 -3.38 -17.01 13.86
N ALA A 117 -3.89 -18.23 14.06
CA ALA A 117 -5.20 -18.66 13.57
C ALA A 117 -6.36 -17.82 14.13
N SER A 118 -6.28 -17.38 15.40
CA SER A 118 -7.31 -16.53 16.01
C SER A 118 -7.40 -15.16 15.30
N LEU A 119 -6.24 -14.56 14.99
CA LEU A 119 -6.18 -13.30 14.25
C LEU A 119 -6.72 -13.47 12.83
N VAL A 120 -6.41 -14.57 12.15
CA VAL A 120 -6.97 -14.89 10.82
C VAL A 120 -8.49 -14.94 10.89
N SER A 121 -9.06 -15.77 11.79
CA SER A 121 -10.51 -15.95 11.90
C SER A 121 -11.23 -14.65 12.24
N SER A 122 -10.77 -13.92 13.25
CA SER A 122 -11.42 -12.66 13.66
C SER A 122 -11.36 -11.60 12.56
N SER A 123 -10.23 -11.46 11.89
CA SER A 123 -10.04 -10.45 10.85
C SER A 123 -10.82 -10.78 9.57
N ILE A 124 -10.88 -12.05 9.15
CA ILE A 124 -11.70 -12.45 7.99
C ILE A 124 -13.18 -12.22 8.29
N LYS A 125 -13.68 -12.59 9.48
CA LYS A 125 -15.08 -12.32 9.86
C LYS A 125 -15.39 -10.83 9.84
N SER A 126 -14.48 -9.99 10.33
CA SER A 126 -14.64 -8.53 10.29
C SER A 126 -14.65 -8.01 8.84
N ALA A 127 -13.75 -8.48 7.97
CA ALA A 127 -13.71 -8.11 6.57
C ALA A 127 -15.02 -8.47 5.85
N ILE A 128 -15.53 -9.69 6.05
CA ILE A 128 -16.80 -10.17 5.46
C ILE A 128 -18.00 -9.35 5.96
N ALA A 129 -18.00 -8.96 7.23
CA ALA A 129 -19.06 -8.12 7.80
C ALA A 129 -19.12 -6.73 7.15
N LYS A 130 -17.97 -6.20 6.71
CA LYS A 130 -17.88 -4.92 6.00
C LYS A 130 -18.14 -5.06 4.49
N ASP A 131 -17.68 -6.15 3.89
CA ASP A 131 -17.83 -6.47 2.47
C ASP A 131 -18.01 -7.98 2.29
N PRO A 132 -19.23 -8.46 2.00
CA PRO A 132 -19.52 -9.89 1.82
C PRO A 132 -18.71 -10.56 0.71
N SER A 133 -18.23 -9.82 -0.29
CA SER A 133 -17.39 -10.38 -1.37
C SER A 133 -16.04 -10.88 -0.87
N MET A 134 -15.61 -10.46 0.30
CA MET A 134 -14.38 -10.95 0.93
C MET A 134 -14.44 -12.43 1.32
N ALA A 135 -15.63 -13.02 1.46
CA ALA A 135 -15.79 -14.45 1.72
C ALA A 135 -15.23 -15.30 0.57
N GLU A 136 -15.64 -14.99 -0.65
CA GLU A 136 -15.16 -15.68 -1.85
C GLU A 136 -13.66 -15.43 -2.07
N LYS A 137 -13.22 -14.20 -1.88
CA LYS A 137 -11.81 -13.83 -1.97
C LYS A 137 -10.95 -14.63 -1.01
N ALA A 138 -11.36 -14.71 0.26
CA ALA A 138 -10.62 -15.44 1.29
C ALA A 138 -10.61 -16.96 1.03
N ALA A 139 -11.74 -17.53 0.57
CA ALA A 139 -11.83 -18.96 0.27
C ALA A 139 -10.90 -19.38 -0.88
N ASN A 140 -10.64 -18.49 -1.83
CA ASN A 140 -9.78 -18.76 -2.99
C ASN A 140 -8.32 -18.31 -2.78
N ASP A 141 -8.00 -17.64 -1.67
CA ASP A 141 -6.65 -17.15 -1.39
C ASP A 141 -5.78 -18.24 -0.74
N ARG A 142 -4.66 -18.54 -1.39
CA ARG A 142 -3.69 -19.53 -0.91
C ARG A 142 -3.08 -19.18 0.44
N GLU A 143 -3.06 -17.89 0.82
CA GLU A 143 -2.61 -17.44 2.14
C GLU A 143 -3.40 -18.09 3.27
N PHE A 144 -4.68 -18.39 3.04
CA PHE A 144 -5.58 -18.94 4.04
C PHE A 144 -5.85 -20.44 3.89
N ALA A 145 -5.21 -21.14 2.94
CA ALA A 145 -5.43 -22.57 2.72
C ALA A 145 -5.27 -23.40 4.01
N LYS A 146 -4.29 -23.07 4.85
CA LYS A 146 -4.03 -23.71 6.14
C LYS A 146 -5.12 -23.42 7.19
N TYR A 147 -5.91 -22.38 6.98
CA TYR A 147 -6.89 -21.84 7.93
C TYR A 147 -8.33 -22.00 7.45
N ALA A 148 -8.59 -22.84 6.43
CA ALA A 148 -9.90 -23.02 5.82
C ALA A 148 -11.01 -23.33 6.83
N ASP A 149 -10.72 -24.09 7.90
CA ASP A 149 -11.69 -24.42 8.96
C ASP A 149 -11.90 -23.26 9.96
N ALA A 150 -10.95 -22.35 10.06
CA ALA A 150 -11.03 -21.19 10.96
C ALA A 150 -11.80 -20.01 10.35
N ILE A 151 -12.03 -20.03 9.02
CA ILE A 151 -12.71 -18.94 8.28
C ILE A 151 -14.10 -19.33 7.76
N LYS A 152 -14.57 -20.54 8.02
CA LYS A 152 -15.97 -20.98 7.85
C LYS A 152 -16.81 -20.45 9.04
#